data_3b2422d3b2bf0ca6bf6643b2c5a0ddea
#
_entry.id   3b2422d3b2bf0ca6bf6643b2c5a0ddea
#
_cell.length_a   1.000
_cell.length_b   1.000
_cell.length_c   1.000
_cell.angle_alpha   90.00
_cell.angle_beta   90.00
_cell.angle_gamma   90.00
#
_symmetry.space_group_name_H-M   'P 1'
#
loop_
_entity.id
_entity.type
_entity.pdbx_description
1 polymer ?
#
loop_
_entity_poly.entity_id
_entity_poly.type
_entity_poly.pdbx_seq_one_letter_code
_entity_poly.pdbx_strand_id
1 'polypeptide(L)'
;MKKVIFSLALGTFGLGMAEFGIMGVLTELARDVGITIPAAGHMISFYAFGVVLGAPVMALFSSRFSLKHILLFLVTLCVMGNAIFTFSSSYLMLAVGRLVSGFPHGAFFGVGAIVLSKIIRPGKVTAAVAGMVSGMTVANLVGIPVGTYLSQEFSWRYTFLLIAVFNIAVLTAIFFWVPDIRDKAQGSLREQFHFLRSPAPWLIFAATMFGNAGVFAWFSYIKPFMMYISGFSETSMTFIMMLVGLGMVLGNLLSGKLSGRYTPLRIAVVTDLVIVLSLMALFFFSGYKTASLTFAFICCAGLFALSAPLQILLLQNAKGGELLGAAGGQIAFNLGSAIGAWCGGLML
;
A
#
# COMPACT_ATOMS: atom_id res chain seq x y z
N MET A 1 25.49 4.68 3.89
CA MET A 1 24.57 3.53 3.78
C MET A 1 23.33 3.67 4.67
N LYS A 2 23.47 3.78 6.01
CA LYS A 2 22.30 3.93 6.93
C LYS A 2 21.39 5.10 6.54
N LYS A 3 21.94 6.27 6.18
CA LYS A 3 21.15 7.44 5.75
C LYS A 3 20.32 7.18 4.49
N VAL A 4 20.84 6.39 3.53
CA VAL A 4 20.10 6.04 2.30
C VAL A 4 18.93 5.11 2.65
N ILE A 5 19.16 4.06 3.45
CA ILE A 5 18.07 3.16 3.88
C ILE A 5 17.00 3.98 4.62
N PHE A 6 17.40 4.87 5.50
CA PHE A 6 16.50 5.71 6.26
C PHE A 6 15.68 6.66 5.37
N SER A 7 16.31 7.34 4.38
CA SER A 7 15.56 8.20 3.44
C SER A 7 14.54 7.43 2.62
N LEU A 8 14.89 6.20 2.19
CA LEU A 8 13.95 5.34 1.47
C LEU A 8 12.84 4.80 2.40
N ALA A 9 13.14 4.51 3.67
CA ALA A 9 12.13 4.13 4.66
C ALA A 9 11.16 5.29 4.96
N LEU A 10 11.65 6.53 5.04
CA LEU A 10 10.78 7.71 5.13
C LEU A 10 9.87 7.83 3.90
N GLY A 11 10.39 7.54 2.69
CA GLY A 11 9.58 7.53 1.47
C GLY A 11 8.46 6.50 1.52
N THR A 12 8.76 5.25 1.91
CA THR A 12 7.73 4.22 2.05
C THR A 12 6.75 4.49 3.18
N PHE A 13 7.16 5.19 4.24
CA PHE A 13 6.26 5.69 5.27
C PHE A 13 5.27 6.72 4.69
N GLY A 14 5.75 7.71 3.95
CA GLY A 14 4.88 8.71 3.30
C GLY A 14 3.89 8.09 2.31
N LEU A 15 4.33 7.09 1.53
CA LEU A 15 3.48 6.34 0.61
C LEU A 15 2.43 5.51 1.36
N GLY A 16 2.81 4.84 2.45
CA GLY A 16 1.87 4.07 3.28
C GLY A 16 0.80 4.95 3.92
N MET A 17 1.17 6.13 4.44
CA MET A 17 0.20 7.11 4.92
C MET A 17 -0.75 7.57 3.80
N ALA A 18 -0.23 7.85 2.60
CA ALA A 18 -1.04 8.29 1.46
C ALA A 18 -2.02 7.21 1.01
N GLU A 19 -1.64 5.93 1.02
CA GLU A 19 -2.48 4.82 0.62
C GLU A 19 -3.60 4.54 1.63
N PHE A 20 -3.22 4.28 2.88
CA PHE A 20 -4.16 3.77 3.89
C PHE A 20 -4.81 4.87 4.74
N GLY A 21 -4.24 6.06 4.79
CA GLY A 21 -4.74 7.16 5.62
C GLY A 21 -6.18 7.58 5.30
N ILE A 22 -6.60 7.44 4.04
CA ILE A 22 -7.95 7.80 3.62
C ILE A 22 -9.05 6.96 4.30
N MET A 23 -8.76 5.71 4.65
CA MET A 23 -9.74 4.82 5.28
C MET A 23 -10.17 5.31 6.66
N GLY A 24 -9.27 5.98 7.37
CA GLY A 24 -9.56 6.59 8.66
C GLY A 24 -10.30 7.93 8.60
N VAL A 25 -10.37 8.56 7.41
CA VAL A 25 -10.96 9.90 7.24
C VAL A 25 -12.12 9.95 6.23
N LEU A 26 -12.58 8.78 5.77
CA LEU A 26 -13.52 8.66 4.66
C LEU A 26 -14.85 9.38 4.90
N THR A 27 -15.38 9.29 6.12
CA THR A 27 -16.66 9.89 6.51
C THR A 27 -16.59 11.42 6.58
N GLU A 28 -15.48 11.96 7.09
CA GLU A 28 -15.24 13.40 7.17
C GLU A 28 -15.06 14.01 5.77
N LEU A 29 -14.30 13.31 4.91
CA LEU A 29 -14.15 13.68 3.50
C LEU A 29 -15.51 13.75 2.80
N ALA A 30 -16.33 12.70 2.93
CA ALA A 30 -17.63 12.62 2.30
C ALA A 30 -18.54 13.75 2.77
N ARG A 31 -18.57 14.02 4.08
CA ARG A 31 -19.39 15.08 4.69
C ARG A 31 -18.94 16.49 4.24
N ASP A 32 -17.63 16.76 4.26
CA ASP A 32 -17.08 18.10 3.95
C ASP A 32 -17.24 18.46 2.47
N VAL A 33 -17.09 17.50 1.56
CA VAL A 33 -17.21 17.72 0.12
C VAL A 33 -18.65 17.58 -0.39
N GLY A 34 -19.56 17.07 0.44
CA GLY A 34 -20.97 16.87 0.08
C GLY A 34 -21.17 15.70 -0.92
N ILE A 35 -20.36 14.65 -0.81
CA ILE A 35 -20.45 13.46 -1.65
C ILE A 35 -20.89 12.25 -0.79
N THR A 36 -21.37 11.20 -1.45
CA THR A 36 -21.70 9.96 -0.74
C THR A 36 -20.45 9.21 -0.25
N ILE A 37 -20.61 8.37 0.78
CA ILE A 37 -19.51 7.51 1.28
C ILE A 37 -18.95 6.61 0.16
N PRO A 38 -19.78 5.95 -0.69
CA PRO A 38 -19.27 5.25 -1.87
C PRO A 38 -18.44 6.11 -2.81
N ALA A 39 -18.90 7.33 -3.10
CA ALA A 39 -18.14 8.27 -3.95
C ALA A 39 -16.79 8.67 -3.32
N ALA A 40 -16.74 8.83 -2.00
CA ALA A 40 -15.47 9.02 -1.29
C ALA A 40 -14.57 7.77 -1.37
N GLY A 41 -15.14 6.57 -1.32
CA GLY A 41 -14.44 5.30 -1.49
C GLY A 41 -13.77 5.15 -2.87
N HIS A 42 -14.33 5.78 -3.93
CA HIS A 42 -13.66 5.81 -5.24
C HIS A 42 -12.26 6.46 -5.19
N MET A 43 -11.98 7.31 -4.20
CA MET A 43 -10.66 7.91 -4.03
C MET A 43 -9.58 6.87 -3.69
N ILE A 44 -9.97 5.76 -3.08
CA ILE A 44 -9.08 4.59 -2.86
C ILE A 44 -8.79 3.93 -4.19
N SER A 45 -9.82 3.71 -5.01
CA SER A 45 -9.67 3.12 -6.34
C SER A 45 -8.82 3.99 -7.27
N PHE A 46 -8.99 5.31 -7.27
CA PHE A 46 -8.16 6.22 -8.08
C PHE A 46 -6.70 6.19 -7.68
N TYR A 47 -6.39 6.10 -6.38
CA TYR A 47 -5.02 5.91 -5.92
C TYR A 47 -4.44 4.60 -6.44
N ALA A 48 -5.17 3.51 -6.28
CA ALA A 48 -4.75 2.19 -6.72
C ALA A 48 -4.57 2.13 -8.25
N PHE A 49 -5.43 2.78 -9.04
CA PHE A 49 -5.21 2.95 -10.48
C PHE A 49 -3.95 3.75 -10.79
N GLY A 50 -3.64 4.78 -10.00
CA GLY A 50 -2.36 5.50 -10.10
C GLY A 50 -1.17 4.56 -9.95
N VAL A 51 -1.19 3.67 -8.95
CA VAL A 51 -0.14 2.67 -8.73
C VAL A 51 -0.01 1.71 -9.92
N VAL A 52 -1.14 1.22 -10.44
CA VAL A 52 -1.18 0.31 -11.61
C VAL A 52 -0.57 0.96 -12.85
N LEU A 53 -0.84 2.24 -13.09
CA LEU A 53 -0.30 2.99 -14.24
C LEU A 53 1.17 3.38 -14.04
N GLY A 54 1.57 3.72 -12.81
CA GLY A 54 2.88 4.23 -12.51
C GLY A 54 4.00 3.21 -12.66
N ALA A 55 3.77 1.96 -12.24
CA ALA A 55 4.79 0.92 -12.25
C ALA A 55 5.34 0.62 -13.66
N PRO A 56 4.53 0.35 -14.70
CA PRO A 56 5.04 0.09 -16.06
C PRO A 56 5.62 1.33 -16.72
N VAL A 57 5.02 2.51 -16.51
CA VAL A 57 5.54 3.77 -17.08
C VAL A 57 6.96 4.02 -16.58
N MET A 58 7.19 3.89 -15.28
CA MET A 58 8.52 4.11 -14.70
C MET A 58 9.54 3.04 -15.10
N ALA A 59 9.11 1.79 -15.32
CA ALA A 59 10.00 0.76 -15.87
C ALA A 59 10.56 1.15 -17.25
N LEU A 60 9.74 1.79 -18.10
CA LEU A 60 10.15 2.28 -19.42
C LEU A 60 11.11 3.47 -19.35
N PHE A 61 10.95 4.35 -18.36
CA PHE A 61 11.79 5.56 -18.22
C PHE A 61 13.04 5.34 -17.37
N SER A 62 13.14 4.25 -16.62
CA SER A 62 14.25 3.99 -15.69
C SER A 62 15.63 3.95 -16.36
N SER A 63 15.72 3.57 -17.63
CA SER A 63 16.97 3.49 -18.38
C SER A 63 17.52 4.86 -18.83
N ARG A 64 16.70 5.92 -18.82
CA ARG A 64 17.07 7.26 -19.35
C ARG A 64 17.61 8.19 -18.28
N PHE A 65 17.19 8.03 -17.04
CA PHE A 65 17.51 8.91 -15.92
C PHE A 65 18.26 8.16 -14.83
N SER A 66 18.98 8.90 -13.99
CA SER A 66 19.59 8.28 -12.81
C SER A 66 18.52 7.90 -11.78
N LEU A 67 18.79 6.85 -11.02
CA LEU A 67 17.88 6.34 -10.00
C LEU A 67 17.48 7.40 -8.96
N LYS A 68 18.42 8.30 -8.62
CA LYS A 68 18.16 9.44 -7.74
C LYS A 68 17.13 10.40 -8.32
N HIS A 69 17.28 10.81 -9.58
CA HIS A 69 16.34 11.72 -10.24
C HIS A 69 14.96 11.10 -10.39
N ILE A 70 14.89 9.79 -10.64
CA ILE A 70 13.62 9.06 -10.65
C ILE A 70 12.95 9.10 -9.27
N LEU A 71 13.69 8.81 -8.19
CA LEU A 71 13.13 8.88 -6.83
C LEU A 71 12.63 10.29 -6.47
N LEU A 72 13.42 11.33 -6.82
CA LEU A 72 13.02 12.73 -6.60
C LEU A 72 11.74 13.07 -7.38
N PHE A 73 11.65 12.67 -8.64
CA PHE A 73 10.45 12.86 -9.46
C PHE A 73 9.23 12.16 -8.85
N LEU A 74 9.39 10.90 -8.43
CA LEU A 74 8.30 10.12 -7.81
C LEU A 74 7.79 10.78 -6.53
N VAL A 75 8.69 11.22 -5.64
CA VAL A 75 8.28 11.88 -4.39
C VAL A 75 7.67 13.26 -4.67
N THR A 76 8.14 13.97 -5.71
CA THR A 76 7.51 15.23 -6.15
C THR A 76 6.06 14.99 -6.58
N LEU A 77 5.79 13.94 -7.36
CA LEU A 77 4.42 13.58 -7.72
C LEU A 77 3.57 13.23 -6.48
N CYS A 78 4.15 12.56 -5.49
CA CYS A 78 3.46 12.28 -4.22
C CYS A 78 3.10 13.59 -3.49
N VAL A 79 4.02 14.54 -3.39
CA VAL A 79 3.77 15.88 -2.82
C VAL A 79 2.66 16.61 -3.58
N MET A 80 2.77 16.68 -4.90
CA MET A 80 1.79 17.38 -5.75
C MET A 80 0.41 16.74 -5.64
N GLY A 81 0.31 15.41 -5.74
CA GLY A 81 -0.95 14.70 -5.66
C GLY A 81 -1.66 14.89 -4.31
N ASN A 82 -0.90 14.80 -3.20
CA ASN A 82 -1.47 15.03 -1.87
C ASN A 82 -1.80 16.52 -1.65
N ALA A 83 -1.05 17.47 -2.20
CA ALA A 83 -1.38 18.88 -2.16
C ALA A 83 -2.67 19.17 -2.96
N ILE A 84 -2.79 18.66 -4.19
CA ILE A 84 -4.02 18.77 -4.99
C ILE A 84 -5.20 18.21 -4.19
N PHE A 85 -5.05 17.02 -3.59
CA PHE A 85 -6.10 16.39 -2.80
C PHE A 85 -6.50 17.24 -1.59
N THR A 86 -5.52 17.81 -0.85
CA THR A 86 -5.73 18.64 0.33
C THR A 86 -6.58 19.88 0.04
N PHE A 87 -6.26 20.57 -1.05
CA PHE A 87 -6.91 21.85 -1.40
C PHE A 87 -8.12 21.71 -2.31
N SER A 88 -8.51 20.48 -2.61
CA SER A 88 -9.63 20.19 -3.50
C SER A 88 -10.97 20.30 -2.78
N SER A 89 -11.97 20.82 -3.50
CA SER A 89 -13.38 20.87 -3.08
C SER A 89 -14.32 20.18 -4.07
N SER A 90 -13.79 19.64 -5.18
CA SER A 90 -14.58 18.94 -6.19
C SER A 90 -14.16 17.47 -6.32
N TYR A 91 -15.14 16.60 -6.62
CA TYR A 91 -14.91 15.19 -6.84
C TYR A 91 -13.81 14.91 -7.87
N LEU A 92 -13.84 15.63 -9.01
CA LEU A 92 -12.86 15.41 -10.08
C LEU A 92 -11.44 15.75 -9.63
N MET A 93 -11.24 16.87 -8.94
CA MET A 93 -9.92 17.28 -8.45
C MET A 93 -9.42 16.34 -7.34
N LEU A 94 -10.30 15.83 -6.50
CA LEU A 94 -9.96 14.76 -5.53
C LEU A 94 -9.47 13.52 -6.26
N ALA A 95 -10.19 13.06 -7.28
CA ALA A 95 -9.82 11.90 -8.08
C ALA A 95 -8.44 12.08 -8.77
N VAL A 96 -8.20 13.26 -9.37
CA VAL A 96 -6.90 13.60 -9.97
C VAL A 96 -5.78 13.59 -8.92
N GLY A 97 -6.00 14.22 -7.76
CA GLY A 97 -5.03 14.23 -6.66
C GLY A 97 -4.67 12.82 -6.21
N ARG A 98 -5.65 11.91 -6.10
CA ARG A 98 -5.44 10.51 -5.72
C ARG A 98 -4.69 9.73 -6.81
N LEU A 99 -5.07 9.89 -8.07
CA LEU A 99 -4.38 9.26 -9.20
C LEU A 99 -2.91 9.68 -9.26
N VAL A 100 -2.63 10.98 -9.15
CA VAL A 100 -1.28 11.53 -9.18
C VAL A 100 -0.47 11.06 -7.96
N SER A 101 -1.04 11.06 -6.75
CA SER A 101 -0.34 10.61 -5.54
C SER A 101 -0.11 9.09 -5.50
N GLY A 102 -0.95 8.29 -6.19
CA GLY A 102 -0.77 6.84 -6.31
C GLY A 102 0.32 6.45 -7.30
N PHE A 103 0.49 7.23 -8.38
CA PHE A 103 1.43 6.93 -9.47
C PHE A 103 2.86 6.58 -9.01
N PRO A 104 3.50 7.26 -8.04
CA PRO A 104 4.84 6.96 -7.57
C PRO A 104 4.95 5.66 -6.76
N HIS A 105 3.88 5.15 -6.20
CA HIS A 105 3.93 4.13 -5.14
C HIS A 105 4.68 2.85 -5.57
N GLY A 106 4.19 2.15 -6.58
CA GLY A 106 4.80 0.88 -7.03
C GLY A 106 6.22 1.05 -7.56
N ALA A 107 6.46 2.14 -8.29
CA ALA A 107 7.76 2.46 -8.86
C ALA A 107 8.81 2.80 -7.80
N PHE A 108 8.43 3.49 -6.73
CA PHE A 108 9.34 3.86 -5.65
C PHE A 108 9.97 2.64 -4.97
N PHE A 109 9.19 1.61 -4.69
CA PHE A 109 9.70 0.36 -4.11
C PHE A 109 10.72 -0.32 -5.03
N GLY A 110 10.43 -0.41 -6.33
CA GLY A 110 11.31 -1.01 -7.31
C GLY A 110 12.63 -0.25 -7.44
N VAL A 111 12.56 1.06 -7.66
CA VAL A 111 13.75 1.92 -7.81
C VAL A 111 14.58 1.96 -6.54
N GLY A 112 13.93 2.04 -5.36
CA GLY A 112 14.61 2.00 -4.07
C GLY A 112 15.35 0.69 -3.84
N ALA A 113 14.76 -0.46 -4.20
CA ALA A 113 15.42 -1.76 -4.12
C ALA A 113 16.64 -1.84 -5.03
N ILE A 114 16.57 -1.30 -6.27
CA ILE A 114 17.70 -1.22 -7.18
C ILE A 114 18.82 -0.34 -6.60
N VAL A 115 18.49 0.84 -6.07
CA VAL A 115 19.49 1.70 -5.40
C VAL A 115 20.21 0.93 -4.30
N LEU A 116 19.46 0.23 -3.44
CA LEU A 116 20.04 -0.53 -2.34
C LEU A 116 20.91 -1.68 -2.84
N SER A 117 20.52 -2.38 -3.91
CA SER A 117 21.33 -3.47 -4.49
C SER A 117 22.66 -3.00 -5.04
N LYS A 118 22.75 -1.73 -5.52
CA LYS A 118 23.99 -1.14 -6.05
C LYS A 118 24.95 -0.64 -4.98
N ILE A 119 24.46 -0.24 -3.80
CA ILE A 119 25.30 0.41 -2.75
C ILE A 119 25.57 -0.52 -1.55
N ILE A 120 24.77 -1.57 -1.38
CA ILE A 120 24.88 -2.49 -0.25
C ILE A 120 25.67 -3.72 -0.68
N ARG A 121 26.53 -4.23 0.22
CA ARG A 121 27.32 -5.44 -0.03
C ARG A 121 26.39 -6.65 -0.27
N PRO A 122 26.76 -7.56 -1.20
CA PRO A 122 26.05 -8.82 -1.37
C PRO A 122 25.83 -9.53 -0.03
N GLY A 123 24.67 -10.17 0.17
CA GLY A 123 24.27 -10.80 1.42
C GLY A 123 23.59 -9.90 2.46
N LYS A 124 23.66 -8.54 2.31
CA LYS A 124 22.96 -7.59 3.18
C LYS A 124 21.84 -6.80 2.48
N VAL A 125 21.66 -7.02 1.19
CA VAL A 125 20.67 -6.29 0.35
C VAL A 125 19.26 -6.58 0.85
N THR A 126 18.90 -7.83 1.11
CA THR A 126 17.57 -8.23 1.63
C THR A 126 17.23 -7.50 2.93
N ALA A 127 18.18 -7.42 3.87
CA ALA A 127 17.97 -6.70 5.13
C ALA A 127 17.81 -5.18 4.91
N ALA A 128 18.53 -4.61 3.93
CA ALA A 128 18.41 -3.19 3.59
C ALA A 128 17.04 -2.86 2.94
N VAL A 129 16.57 -3.73 2.04
CA VAL A 129 15.23 -3.62 1.43
C VAL A 129 14.14 -3.78 2.49
N ALA A 130 14.27 -4.75 3.39
CA ALA A 130 13.35 -4.90 4.53
C ALA A 130 13.33 -3.63 5.41
N GLY A 131 14.50 -3.01 5.65
CA GLY A 131 14.60 -1.72 6.34
C GLY A 131 13.89 -0.58 5.60
N MET A 132 13.93 -0.55 4.26
CA MET A 132 13.14 0.39 3.46
C MET A 132 11.65 0.13 3.61
N VAL A 133 11.21 -1.10 3.46
CA VAL A 133 9.78 -1.49 3.53
C VAL A 133 9.19 -1.28 4.93
N SER A 134 10.01 -1.34 5.99
CA SER A 134 9.54 -1.11 7.37
C SER A 134 8.91 0.27 7.59
N GLY A 135 9.26 1.27 6.75
CA GLY A 135 8.60 2.57 6.79
C GLY A 135 7.09 2.48 6.59
N MET A 136 6.63 1.67 5.62
CA MET A 136 5.21 1.42 5.40
C MET A 136 4.53 0.73 6.59
N THR A 137 5.24 -0.20 7.23
CA THR A 137 4.75 -0.88 8.43
C THR A 137 4.54 0.11 9.60
N VAL A 138 5.50 1.05 9.76
CA VAL A 138 5.40 2.12 10.77
C VAL A 138 4.26 3.10 10.40
N ALA A 139 4.05 3.39 9.11
CA ALA A 139 2.93 4.22 8.67
C ALA A 139 1.57 3.61 9.07
N ASN A 140 1.42 2.31 8.91
CA ASN A 140 0.19 1.63 9.30
C ASN A 140 -0.06 1.67 10.81
N LEU A 141 1.01 1.56 11.63
CA LEU A 141 0.90 1.54 13.09
C LEU A 141 0.71 2.92 13.71
N VAL A 142 1.37 3.94 13.17
CA VAL A 142 1.42 5.29 13.75
C VAL A 142 0.80 6.33 12.82
N GLY A 143 1.15 6.29 11.54
CA GLY A 143 0.75 7.32 10.57
C GLY A 143 -0.76 7.37 10.36
N ILE A 144 -1.40 6.22 10.17
CA ILE A 144 -2.86 6.15 9.98
C ILE A 144 -3.63 6.62 11.21
N PRO A 145 -3.34 6.16 12.45
CA PRO A 145 -3.99 6.69 13.64
C PRO A 145 -3.80 8.20 13.83
N VAL A 146 -2.60 8.72 13.58
CA VAL A 146 -2.34 10.17 13.63
C VAL A 146 -3.19 10.91 12.61
N GLY A 147 -3.27 10.42 11.38
CA GLY A 147 -4.12 11.00 10.34
C GLY A 147 -5.61 10.96 10.71
N THR A 148 -6.07 9.86 11.28
CA THR A 148 -7.46 9.71 11.77
C THR A 148 -7.75 10.70 12.88
N TYR A 149 -6.84 10.85 13.85
CA TYR A 149 -6.97 11.83 14.94
C TYR A 149 -7.04 13.26 14.41
N LEU A 150 -6.12 13.64 13.51
CA LEU A 150 -6.13 14.98 12.90
C LEU A 150 -7.43 15.27 12.15
N SER A 151 -8.00 14.27 11.50
CA SER A 151 -9.28 14.40 10.81
C SER A 151 -10.45 14.63 11.76
N GLN A 152 -10.45 13.95 12.89
CA GLN A 152 -11.51 14.04 13.90
C GLN A 152 -11.49 15.36 14.65
N GLU A 153 -10.30 15.82 15.08
CA GLU A 153 -10.16 17.03 15.90
C GLU A 153 -10.15 18.32 15.08
N PHE A 154 -9.69 18.26 13.82
CA PHE A 154 -9.52 19.46 13.01
C PHE A 154 -10.20 19.32 11.64
N SER A 155 -9.56 18.62 10.69
CA SER A 155 -10.07 18.37 9.35
C SER A 155 -9.28 17.25 8.68
N TRP A 156 -9.95 16.48 7.82
CA TRP A 156 -9.30 15.45 6.97
C TRP A 156 -8.19 16.06 6.08
N ARG A 157 -8.30 17.34 5.73
CA ARG A 157 -7.30 18.07 4.94
C ARG A 157 -5.94 18.12 5.62
N TYR A 158 -5.90 18.24 6.96
CA TYR A 158 -4.65 18.24 7.70
C TYR A 158 -3.89 16.91 7.63
N THR A 159 -4.60 15.81 7.49
CA THR A 159 -3.97 14.50 7.27
C THR A 159 -3.15 14.50 5.97
N PHE A 160 -3.75 14.96 4.86
CA PHE A 160 -3.07 14.97 3.55
C PHE A 160 -2.06 16.11 3.43
N LEU A 161 -2.28 17.22 4.11
CA LEU A 161 -1.28 18.29 4.23
C LEU A 161 -0.04 17.80 4.98
N LEU A 162 -0.22 17.07 6.09
CA LEU A 162 0.87 16.44 6.81
C LEU A 162 1.67 15.49 5.91
N ILE A 163 0.98 14.66 5.11
CA ILE A 163 1.62 13.76 4.15
C ILE A 163 2.42 14.55 3.11
N ALA A 164 1.86 15.62 2.55
CA ALA A 164 2.54 16.45 1.57
C ALA A 164 3.80 17.10 2.16
N VAL A 165 3.70 17.73 3.34
CA VAL A 165 4.82 18.36 4.04
C VAL A 165 5.88 17.34 4.44
N PHE A 166 5.47 16.16 4.94
CA PHE A 166 6.39 15.08 5.27
C PHE A 166 7.17 14.62 4.02
N ASN A 167 6.52 14.49 2.88
CA ASN A 167 7.20 14.11 1.63
C ASN A 167 8.16 15.20 1.10
N ILE A 168 8.01 16.47 1.46
CA ILE A 168 9.03 17.51 1.20
C ILE A 168 10.30 17.20 2.02
N ALA A 169 10.16 16.77 3.27
CA ALA A 169 11.32 16.32 4.05
C ALA A 169 11.97 15.06 3.44
N VAL A 170 11.17 14.14 2.89
CA VAL A 170 11.67 12.97 2.14
C VAL A 170 12.44 13.40 0.89
N LEU A 171 11.94 14.36 0.11
CA LEU A 171 12.66 14.95 -1.03
C LEU A 171 14.03 15.46 -0.62
N THR A 172 14.08 16.22 0.46
CA THR A 172 15.32 16.76 1.02
C THR A 172 16.27 15.64 1.42
N ALA A 173 15.78 14.62 2.12
CA ALA A 173 16.60 13.48 2.53
C ALA A 173 17.13 12.68 1.33
N ILE A 174 16.34 12.43 0.30
CA ILE A 174 16.78 11.75 -0.92
C ILE A 174 17.80 12.59 -1.66
N PHE A 175 17.56 13.90 -1.78
CA PHE A 175 18.47 14.81 -2.47
C PHE A 175 19.88 14.79 -1.86
N PHE A 176 20.01 14.82 -0.55
CA PHE A 176 21.31 14.87 0.11
C PHE A 176 21.93 13.48 0.36
N TRP A 177 21.14 12.43 0.52
CA TRP A 177 21.67 11.15 1.01
C TRP A 177 21.73 10.05 -0.04
N VAL A 178 20.89 10.12 -1.08
CA VAL A 178 20.92 9.11 -2.15
C VAL A 178 21.98 9.51 -3.18
N PRO A 179 22.94 8.63 -3.50
CA PRO A 179 23.95 8.89 -4.53
C PRO A 179 23.34 8.90 -5.93
N ASP A 180 23.97 9.62 -6.84
CA ASP A 180 23.58 9.65 -8.25
C ASP A 180 24.10 8.39 -8.97
N ILE A 181 23.22 7.43 -9.16
CA ILE A 181 23.53 6.13 -9.78
C ILE A 181 22.73 6.00 -11.08
N ARG A 182 23.43 5.70 -12.17
CA ARG A 182 22.80 5.30 -13.43
C ARG A 182 22.77 3.79 -13.52
N ASP A 183 21.61 3.22 -13.78
CA ASP A 183 21.47 1.80 -14.08
C ASP A 183 21.42 1.62 -15.60
N LYS A 184 22.33 0.79 -16.12
CA LYS A 184 22.24 0.35 -17.52
C LYS A 184 21.24 -0.78 -17.53
N ALA A 185 20.12 -0.61 -18.22
CA ALA A 185 19.11 -1.66 -18.40
C ALA A 185 19.77 -2.97 -18.82
N GLN A 186 19.59 -4.02 -18.02
CA GLN A 186 20.10 -5.35 -18.33
C GLN A 186 19.03 -6.12 -19.10
N GLY A 187 19.38 -6.57 -20.31
CA GLY A 187 18.55 -7.45 -21.11
C GLY A 187 17.48 -6.79 -21.96
N SER A 188 16.96 -7.52 -22.91
CA SER A 188 15.84 -7.08 -23.76
C SER A 188 14.52 -7.18 -22.95
N LEU A 189 13.63 -6.19 -23.09
CA LEU A 189 12.29 -6.22 -22.48
C LEU A 189 11.55 -7.51 -22.84
N ARG A 190 11.74 -8.03 -24.05
CA ARG A 190 11.10 -9.25 -24.53
C ARG A 190 11.48 -10.48 -23.69
N GLU A 191 12.75 -10.58 -23.26
CA GLU A 191 13.22 -11.69 -22.43
C GLU A 191 12.62 -11.60 -21.02
N GLN A 192 12.51 -10.40 -20.48
CA GLN A 192 11.92 -10.16 -19.18
C GLN A 192 10.43 -10.54 -19.11
N PHE A 193 9.69 -10.50 -20.21
CA PHE A 193 8.28 -10.91 -20.29
C PHE A 193 8.08 -12.42 -20.53
N HIS A 194 9.15 -13.18 -20.72
CA HIS A 194 9.04 -14.60 -21.07
C HIS A 194 8.30 -15.44 -20.00
N PHE A 195 8.44 -15.08 -18.73
CA PHE A 195 7.78 -15.79 -17.61
C PHE A 195 6.24 -15.75 -17.70
N LEU A 196 5.65 -14.76 -18.36
CA LEU A 196 4.20 -14.65 -18.55
C LEU A 196 3.62 -15.70 -19.52
N ARG A 197 4.47 -16.50 -20.19
CA ARG A 197 4.03 -17.64 -21.00
C ARG A 197 3.61 -18.84 -20.15
N SER A 198 4.03 -18.89 -18.89
CA SER A 198 3.63 -19.91 -17.92
C SER A 198 2.30 -19.54 -17.26
N PRO A 199 1.42 -20.49 -16.91
CA PRO A 199 0.17 -20.18 -16.20
C PRO A 199 0.39 -19.80 -14.73
N ALA A 200 1.47 -20.23 -14.10
CA ALA A 200 1.70 -20.02 -12.67
C ALA A 200 1.72 -18.53 -12.25
N PRO A 201 2.44 -17.60 -12.93
CA PRO A 201 2.38 -16.18 -12.59
C PRO A 201 0.95 -15.60 -12.68
N TRP A 202 0.16 -16.00 -13.68
CA TRP A 202 -1.21 -15.51 -13.83
C TRP A 202 -2.13 -15.98 -12.70
N LEU A 203 -1.96 -17.22 -12.25
CA LEU A 203 -2.70 -17.75 -11.11
C LEU A 203 -2.32 -17.01 -9.81
N ILE A 204 -1.04 -16.67 -9.62
CA ILE A 204 -0.59 -15.91 -8.46
C ILE A 204 -1.10 -14.47 -8.54
N PHE A 205 -1.08 -13.83 -9.71
CA PHE A 205 -1.68 -12.51 -9.91
C PHE A 205 -3.18 -12.52 -9.63
N ALA A 206 -3.91 -13.51 -10.13
CA ALA A 206 -5.33 -13.67 -9.88
C ALA A 206 -5.61 -13.88 -8.37
N ALA A 207 -4.89 -14.76 -7.70
CA ALA A 207 -5.02 -14.97 -6.25
C ALA A 207 -4.73 -13.67 -5.47
N THR A 208 -3.68 -12.93 -5.85
CA THR A 208 -3.36 -11.65 -5.25
C THR A 208 -4.49 -10.63 -5.46
N MET A 209 -4.99 -10.51 -6.68
CA MET A 209 -6.02 -9.54 -7.05
C MET A 209 -7.34 -9.85 -6.34
N PHE A 210 -7.84 -11.07 -6.44
CA PHE A 210 -9.14 -11.42 -5.86
C PHE A 210 -9.11 -11.51 -4.33
N GLY A 211 -8.02 -12.01 -3.74
CA GLY A 211 -7.84 -12.03 -2.29
C GLY A 211 -7.86 -10.60 -1.71
N ASN A 212 -7.12 -9.69 -2.33
CA ASN A 212 -7.13 -8.28 -1.91
C ASN A 212 -8.48 -7.61 -2.18
N ALA A 213 -9.14 -7.89 -3.31
CA ALA A 213 -10.46 -7.32 -3.59
C ALA A 213 -11.47 -7.66 -2.48
N GLY A 214 -11.50 -8.90 -2.00
CA GLY A 214 -12.36 -9.30 -0.88
C GLY A 214 -12.09 -8.52 0.40
N VAL A 215 -10.84 -8.36 0.80
CA VAL A 215 -10.47 -7.59 1.99
C VAL A 215 -10.81 -6.11 1.82
N PHE A 216 -10.46 -5.51 0.68
CA PHE A 216 -10.65 -4.08 0.44
C PHE A 216 -12.11 -3.70 0.22
N ALA A 217 -12.98 -4.61 -0.16
CA ALA A 217 -14.43 -4.38 -0.18
C ALA A 217 -14.98 -3.99 1.20
N TRP A 218 -14.41 -4.56 2.27
CA TRP A 218 -14.74 -4.20 3.65
C TRP A 218 -13.79 -3.13 4.22
N PHE A 219 -12.48 -3.32 4.08
CA PHE A 219 -11.47 -2.48 4.74
C PHE A 219 -11.50 -1.02 4.27
N SER A 220 -11.84 -0.76 3.02
CA SER A 220 -12.01 0.59 2.49
C SER A 220 -13.07 1.39 3.25
N TYR A 221 -14.05 0.70 3.80
CA TYR A 221 -15.19 1.27 4.53
C TYR A 221 -15.18 0.89 6.02
N ILE A 222 -14.00 0.58 6.56
CA ILE A 222 -13.85 0.18 7.97
C ILE A 222 -14.45 1.21 8.94
N LYS A 223 -14.26 2.52 8.66
CA LYS A 223 -14.78 3.58 9.52
C LYS A 223 -16.31 3.60 9.54
N PRO A 224 -17.04 3.76 8.40
CA PRO A 224 -18.48 3.69 8.40
C PRO A 224 -19.02 2.34 8.91
N PHE A 225 -18.36 1.22 8.61
CA PHE A 225 -18.75 -0.10 9.13
C PHE A 225 -18.70 -0.14 10.66
N MET A 226 -17.60 0.27 11.27
CA MET A 226 -17.44 0.25 12.73
C MET A 226 -18.37 1.23 13.42
N MET A 227 -18.66 2.39 12.81
CA MET A 227 -19.56 3.38 13.41
C MET A 227 -21.03 2.99 13.26
N TYR A 228 -21.49 2.69 12.05
CA TYR A 228 -22.91 2.54 11.76
C TYR A 228 -23.44 1.10 11.97
N ILE A 229 -22.59 0.09 11.80
CA ILE A 229 -22.98 -1.32 11.94
C ILE A 229 -22.58 -1.85 13.33
N SER A 230 -21.33 -1.66 13.73
CA SER A 230 -20.83 -2.18 15.01
C SER A 230 -21.09 -1.23 16.20
N GLY A 231 -21.59 0.00 15.95
CA GLY A 231 -22.01 0.94 17.00
C GLY A 231 -20.85 1.55 17.80
N PHE A 232 -19.65 1.70 17.21
CA PHE A 232 -18.56 2.42 17.84
C PHE A 232 -18.73 3.93 17.70
N SER A 233 -18.25 4.68 18.70
CA SER A 233 -18.20 6.15 18.61
C SER A 233 -17.12 6.60 17.63
N GLU A 234 -17.31 7.80 17.07
CA GLU A 234 -16.31 8.42 16.19
C GLU A 234 -14.94 8.56 16.89
N THR A 235 -14.94 8.93 18.16
CA THR A 235 -13.73 9.05 19.00
C THR A 235 -12.96 7.75 19.17
N SER A 236 -13.61 6.60 19.07
CA SER A 236 -12.97 5.28 19.16
C SER A 236 -12.16 4.94 17.90
N MET A 237 -12.38 5.62 16.77
CA MET A 237 -11.81 5.24 15.48
C MET A 237 -10.30 5.34 15.44
N THR A 238 -9.70 6.33 16.10
CA THR A 238 -8.23 6.42 16.21
C THR A 238 -7.63 5.18 16.86
N PHE A 239 -8.25 4.70 17.95
CA PHE A 239 -7.82 3.47 18.63
C PHE A 239 -8.04 2.23 17.75
N ILE A 240 -9.18 2.14 17.05
CA ILE A 240 -9.48 1.03 16.14
C ILE A 240 -8.46 0.96 15.02
N MET A 241 -8.11 2.10 14.41
CA MET A 241 -7.10 2.16 13.35
C MET A 241 -5.71 1.78 13.85
N MET A 242 -5.37 2.15 15.10
CA MET A 242 -4.13 1.73 15.73
C MET A 242 -4.10 0.20 15.96
N LEU A 243 -5.19 -0.37 16.45
CA LEU A 243 -5.32 -1.82 16.66
C LEU A 243 -5.18 -2.60 15.34
N VAL A 244 -5.85 -2.14 14.30
CA VAL A 244 -5.78 -2.73 12.94
C VAL A 244 -4.36 -2.62 12.38
N GLY A 245 -3.72 -1.46 12.50
CA GLY A 245 -2.32 -1.25 12.12
C GLY A 245 -1.36 -2.17 12.86
N LEU A 246 -1.58 -2.38 14.16
CA LEU A 246 -0.83 -3.35 14.96
C LEU A 246 -1.03 -4.78 14.41
N GLY A 247 -2.25 -5.13 14.03
CA GLY A 247 -2.55 -6.40 13.36
C GLY A 247 -1.70 -6.59 12.10
N MET A 248 -1.64 -5.57 11.22
CA MET A 248 -0.83 -5.59 10.00
C MET A 248 0.66 -5.82 10.29
N VAL A 249 1.21 -5.14 11.30
CA VAL A 249 2.61 -5.32 11.73
C VAL A 249 2.86 -6.74 12.22
N LEU A 250 2.02 -7.23 13.13
CA LEU A 250 2.17 -8.57 13.70
C LEU A 250 1.97 -9.67 12.65
N GLY A 251 1.04 -9.49 11.72
CA GLY A 251 0.82 -10.40 10.60
C GLY A 251 2.06 -10.52 9.71
N ASN A 252 2.65 -9.39 9.34
CA ASN A 252 3.87 -9.34 8.53
C ASN A 252 5.05 -10.03 9.25
N LEU A 253 5.26 -9.74 10.54
CA LEU A 253 6.32 -10.35 11.36
C LEU A 253 6.10 -11.86 11.52
N LEU A 254 4.86 -12.28 11.76
CA LEU A 254 4.51 -13.70 11.88
C LEU A 254 4.77 -14.45 10.58
N SER A 255 4.37 -13.89 9.45
CA SER A 255 4.64 -14.46 8.11
C SER A 255 6.13 -14.62 7.86
N GLY A 256 6.93 -13.60 8.18
CA GLY A 256 8.39 -13.68 8.09
C GLY A 256 8.98 -14.83 8.94
N LYS A 257 8.50 -15.01 10.17
CA LYS A 257 8.93 -16.09 11.06
C LYS A 257 8.50 -17.48 10.54
N LEU A 258 7.27 -17.59 10.01
CA LEU A 258 6.74 -18.84 9.46
C LEU A 258 7.45 -19.26 8.17
N SER A 259 7.95 -18.31 7.37
CA SER A 259 8.70 -18.58 6.13
C SER A 259 10.00 -19.37 6.35
N GLY A 260 10.52 -19.40 7.57
CA GLY A 260 11.64 -20.26 7.94
C GLY A 260 11.27 -21.75 8.19
N ARG A 261 9.97 -22.08 8.28
CA ARG A 261 9.50 -23.42 8.62
C ARG A 261 8.55 -24.03 7.58
N TYR A 262 7.82 -23.21 6.83
CA TYR A 262 6.78 -23.63 5.89
C TYR A 262 7.03 -23.06 4.50
N THR A 263 6.50 -23.74 3.49
CA THR A 263 6.56 -23.26 2.10
C THR A 263 5.69 -22.01 1.92
N PRO A 264 6.08 -21.09 1.02
CA PRO A 264 5.30 -19.87 0.75
C PRO A 264 3.84 -20.18 0.36
N LEU A 265 3.63 -21.23 -0.43
CA LEU A 265 2.28 -21.66 -0.84
C LEU A 265 1.42 -22.07 0.37
N ARG A 266 1.98 -22.83 1.30
CA ARG A 266 1.25 -23.26 2.50
C ARG A 266 0.88 -22.08 3.39
N ILE A 267 1.81 -21.13 3.57
CA ILE A 267 1.53 -19.90 4.33
C ILE A 267 0.43 -19.10 3.65
N ALA A 268 0.50 -18.92 2.33
CA ALA A 268 -0.50 -18.19 1.57
C ALA A 268 -1.91 -18.81 1.73
N VAL A 269 -2.04 -20.12 1.47
CA VAL A 269 -3.33 -20.82 1.55
C VAL A 269 -3.93 -20.73 2.97
N VAL A 270 -3.14 -21.00 4.01
CA VAL A 270 -3.64 -20.92 5.40
C VAL A 270 -4.04 -19.48 5.75
N THR A 271 -3.26 -18.50 5.32
CA THR A 271 -3.56 -17.08 5.57
C THR A 271 -4.83 -16.65 4.85
N ASP A 272 -5.02 -17.04 3.59
CA ASP A 272 -6.26 -16.75 2.85
C ASP A 272 -7.48 -17.38 3.52
N LEU A 273 -7.38 -18.61 3.99
CA LEU A 273 -8.47 -19.25 4.75
C LEU A 273 -8.79 -18.47 6.04
N VAL A 274 -7.78 -17.99 6.77
CA VAL A 274 -7.97 -17.15 7.95
C VAL A 274 -8.67 -15.85 7.59
N ILE A 275 -8.29 -15.21 6.49
CA ILE A 275 -8.94 -13.98 5.99
C ILE A 275 -10.41 -14.25 5.68
N VAL A 276 -10.71 -15.29 4.89
CA VAL A 276 -12.09 -15.65 4.52
C VAL A 276 -12.95 -15.90 5.75
N LEU A 277 -12.45 -16.71 6.69
CA LEU A 277 -13.18 -16.99 7.94
C LEU A 277 -13.39 -15.73 8.78
N SER A 278 -12.41 -14.83 8.81
CA SER A 278 -12.52 -13.55 9.53
C SER A 278 -13.56 -12.62 8.88
N LEU A 279 -13.61 -12.55 7.55
CA LEU A 279 -14.62 -11.76 6.83
C LEU A 279 -16.04 -12.35 7.03
N MET A 280 -16.18 -13.68 6.98
CA MET A 280 -17.45 -14.35 7.30
C MET A 280 -17.88 -14.04 8.74
N ALA A 281 -16.96 -14.13 9.69
CA ALA A 281 -17.26 -13.81 11.09
C ALA A 281 -17.62 -12.34 11.28
N LEU A 282 -16.95 -11.41 10.59
CA LEU A 282 -17.32 -9.99 10.57
C LEU A 282 -18.75 -9.80 10.04
N PHE A 283 -19.15 -10.53 9.00
CA PHE A 283 -20.52 -10.46 8.47
C PHE A 283 -21.55 -10.92 9.49
N PHE A 284 -21.38 -12.10 10.10
CA PHE A 284 -22.36 -12.68 11.02
C PHE A 284 -22.39 -12.03 12.41
N PHE A 285 -21.25 -11.50 12.87
CA PHE A 285 -21.09 -10.99 14.24
C PHE A 285 -20.81 -9.47 14.29
N SER A 286 -21.11 -8.74 13.23
CA SER A 286 -20.86 -7.30 13.12
C SER A 286 -21.53 -6.44 14.19
N GLY A 287 -22.68 -6.89 14.74
CA GLY A 287 -23.38 -6.21 15.83
C GLY A 287 -22.70 -6.32 17.20
N TYR A 288 -21.69 -7.19 17.34
CA TYR A 288 -20.97 -7.36 18.60
C TYR A 288 -19.60 -6.66 18.53
N LYS A 289 -19.42 -5.58 19.29
CA LYS A 289 -18.20 -4.73 19.28
C LYS A 289 -16.91 -5.55 19.41
N THR A 290 -16.85 -6.45 20.39
CA THR A 290 -15.65 -7.27 20.63
C THR A 290 -15.34 -8.20 19.45
N ALA A 291 -16.35 -8.83 18.87
CA ALA A 291 -16.19 -9.67 17.71
C ALA A 291 -15.69 -8.87 16.51
N SER A 292 -16.30 -7.70 16.23
CA SER A 292 -15.88 -6.82 15.15
C SER A 292 -14.42 -6.39 15.29
N LEU A 293 -13.95 -6.00 16.48
CA LEU A 293 -12.55 -5.65 16.72
C LEU A 293 -11.62 -6.85 16.51
N THR A 294 -11.99 -8.01 17.06
CA THR A 294 -11.15 -9.22 16.97
C THR A 294 -10.98 -9.68 15.53
N PHE A 295 -12.07 -9.78 14.77
CA PHE A 295 -12.00 -10.26 13.40
C PHE A 295 -11.45 -9.21 12.43
N ALA A 296 -11.65 -7.91 12.69
CA ALA A 296 -10.98 -6.85 11.97
C ALA A 296 -9.45 -6.92 12.15
N PHE A 297 -8.99 -7.11 13.38
CA PHE A 297 -7.57 -7.30 13.68
C PHE A 297 -6.99 -8.51 12.96
N ILE A 298 -7.66 -9.68 13.03
CA ILE A 298 -7.20 -10.92 12.40
C ILE A 298 -7.20 -10.78 10.86
N CYS A 299 -8.24 -10.20 10.27
CA CYS A 299 -8.33 -9.96 8.83
C CYS A 299 -7.19 -9.09 8.33
N CYS A 300 -6.91 -7.96 9.00
CA CYS A 300 -5.84 -7.05 8.62
C CYS A 300 -4.44 -7.62 8.90
N ALA A 301 -4.29 -8.45 9.94
CA ALA A 301 -3.07 -9.22 10.15
C ALA A 301 -2.84 -10.21 9.00
N GLY A 302 -3.89 -10.90 8.54
CA GLY A 302 -3.86 -11.80 7.39
C GLY A 302 -3.45 -11.08 6.10
N LEU A 303 -4.03 -9.91 5.83
CA LEU A 303 -3.72 -9.10 4.64
C LEU A 303 -2.21 -8.86 4.48
N PHE A 304 -1.53 -8.46 5.55
CA PHE A 304 -0.08 -8.21 5.51
C PHE A 304 0.76 -9.49 5.65
N ALA A 305 0.24 -10.51 6.32
CA ALA A 305 0.89 -11.82 6.38
C ALA A 305 0.95 -12.52 5.01
N LEU A 306 -0.02 -12.25 4.14
CA LEU A 306 -0.11 -12.82 2.79
C LEU A 306 0.89 -12.19 1.80
N SER A 307 1.28 -10.94 2.00
CA SER A 307 2.09 -10.15 1.06
C SER A 307 3.43 -10.82 0.73
N ALA A 308 4.22 -11.21 1.73
CA ALA A 308 5.55 -11.78 1.52
C ALA A 308 5.52 -13.17 0.84
N PRO A 309 4.65 -14.13 1.24
CA PRO A 309 4.53 -15.42 0.55
C PRO A 309 4.16 -15.30 -0.93
N LEU A 310 3.20 -14.43 -1.28
CA LEU A 310 2.82 -14.21 -2.68
C LEU A 310 3.96 -13.60 -3.49
N GLN A 311 4.69 -12.64 -2.91
CA GLN A 311 5.87 -12.05 -3.54
C GLN A 311 6.95 -13.10 -3.81
N ILE A 312 7.23 -14.00 -2.85
CA ILE A 312 8.21 -15.08 -3.02
C ILE A 312 7.75 -16.06 -4.11
N LEU A 313 6.47 -16.43 -4.14
CA LEU A 313 5.92 -17.29 -5.18
C LEU A 313 6.07 -16.67 -6.57
N LEU A 314 5.83 -15.36 -6.70
CA LEU A 314 6.04 -14.64 -7.97
C LEU A 314 7.50 -14.68 -8.39
N LEU A 315 8.44 -14.36 -7.50
CA LEU A 315 9.87 -14.37 -7.80
C LEU A 315 10.36 -15.78 -8.22
N GLN A 316 9.87 -16.83 -7.57
CA GLN A 316 10.20 -18.22 -7.91
C GLN A 316 9.71 -18.62 -9.31
N ASN A 317 8.58 -18.04 -9.77
CA ASN A 317 7.95 -18.35 -11.05
C ASN A 317 8.25 -17.31 -12.15
N ALA A 318 8.97 -16.23 -11.85
CA ALA A 318 9.31 -15.17 -12.79
C ALA A 318 10.81 -15.17 -13.14
N LYS A 319 11.42 -16.37 -13.32
CA LYS A 319 12.85 -16.49 -13.65
C LYS A 319 13.20 -15.71 -14.91
N GLY A 320 14.22 -14.85 -14.81
CA GLY A 320 14.64 -13.94 -15.88
C GLY A 320 13.78 -12.68 -16.04
N GLY A 321 12.73 -12.54 -15.26
CA GLY A 321 11.83 -11.37 -15.20
C GLY A 321 11.41 -11.02 -13.78
N GLU A 322 12.28 -11.27 -12.80
CA GLU A 322 11.96 -11.13 -11.37
C GLU A 322 11.47 -9.72 -11.01
N LEU A 323 12.06 -8.68 -11.63
CA LEU A 323 11.64 -7.30 -11.42
C LEU A 323 10.22 -7.05 -11.94
N LEU A 324 9.92 -7.55 -13.14
CA LEU A 324 8.57 -7.44 -13.72
C LEU A 324 7.55 -8.32 -12.97
N GLY A 325 7.95 -9.48 -12.48
CA GLY A 325 7.13 -10.31 -11.61
C GLY A 325 6.74 -9.58 -10.33
N ALA A 326 7.72 -8.96 -9.66
CA ALA A 326 7.48 -8.15 -8.47
C ALA A 326 6.57 -6.94 -8.75
N ALA A 327 6.81 -6.22 -9.84
CA ALA A 327 5.95 -5.10 -10.27
C ALA A 327 4.53 -5.58 -10.60
N GLY A 328 4.39 -6.73 -11.30
CA GLY A 328 3.11 -7.36 -11.59
C GLY A 328 2.34 -7.73 -10.32
N GLY A 329 3.03 -8.19 -9.28
CA GLY A 329 2.43 -8.44 -7.96
C GLY A 329 1.85 -7.18 -7.32
N GLN A 330 2.56 -6.05 -7.41
CA GLN A 330 2.04 -4.76 -6.94
C GLN A 330 0.86 -4.27 -7.77
N ILE A 331 0.90 -4.47 -9.09
CA ILE A 331 -0.24 -4.17 -9.98
C ILE A 331 -1.46 -5.02 -9.57
N ALA A 332 -1.29 -6.32 -9.39
CA ALA A 332 -2.38 -7.22 -9.00
C ALA A 332 -2.97 -6.86 -7.62
N PHE A 333 -2.11 -6.54 -6.64
CA PHE A 333 -2.53 -6.07 -5.32
C PHE A 333 -3.40 -4.81 -5.43
N ASN A 334 -2.91 -3.79 -6.12
CA ASN A 334 -3.59 -2.51 -6.23
C ASN A 334 -4.84 -2.58 -7.10
N LEU A 335 -4.84 -3.40 -8.16
CA LEU A 335 -6.03 -3.65 -8.96
C LEU A 335 -7.13 -4.33 -8.13
N GLY A 336 -6.75 -5.29 -7.28
CA GLY A 336 -7.65 -5.89 -6.29
C GLY A 336 -8.20 -4.86 -5.32
N SER A 337 -7.35 -4.01 -4.78
CA SER A 337 -7.76 -2.92 -3.88
C SER A 337 -8.74 -1.96 -4.55
N ALA A 338 -8.50 -1.59 -5.82
CA ALA A 338 -9.39 -0.73 -6.60
C ALA A 338 -10.75 -1.37 -6.83
N ILE A 339 -10.77 -2.64 -7.27
CA ILE A 339 -12.01 -3.39 -7.51
C ILE A 339 -12.77 -3.56 -6.19
N GLY A 340 -12.07 -3.95 -5.12
CA GLY A 340 -12.67 -4.13 -3.79
C GLY A 340 -13.32 -2.85 -3.27
N ALA A 341 -12.61 -1.73 -3.30
CA ALA A 341 -13.13 -0.44 -2.87
C ALA A 341 -14.33 0.00 -3.71
N TRP A 342 -14.29 -0.20 -5.02
CA TRP A 342 -15.41 0.11 -5.90
C TRP A 342 -16.63 -0.76 -5.62
N CYS A 343 -16.45 -2.08 -5.60
CA CYS A 343 -17.54 -3.04 -5.35
C CYS A 343 -18.12 -2.89 -3.95
N GLY A 344 -17.29 -2.66 -2.92
CA GLY A 344 -17.76 -2.41 -1.55
C GLY A 344 -18.63 -1.16 -1.47
N GLY A 345 -18.33 -0.11 -2.25
CA GLY A 345 -19.14 1.08 -2.34
C GLY A 345 -20.51 0.88 -3.00
N LEU A 346 -20.66 -0.09 -3.89
CA LEU A 346 -21.95 -0.40 -4.52
C LEU A 346 -22.94 -1.07 -3.55
N MET A 347 -22.45 -1.57 -2.40
CA MET A 347 -23.26 -2.26 -1.40
C MET A 347 -23.69 -1.33 -0.23
N LEU A 348 -23.22 -0.09 -0.22
CA LEU A 348 -23.57 0.97 0.74
C LEU A 348 -24.62 1.93 0.16
#